data_a21ef661d2a8a9b9b99673c59ff0a772
#
_entry.id   a21ef661d2a8a9b9b99673c59ff0a772
#
_cell.length_a   1.000
_cell.length_b   1.000
_cell.length_c   1.000
_cell.angle_alpha   90.00
_cell.angle_beta   90.00
_cell.angle_gamma   90.00
#
_symmetry.space_group_name_H-M   'P 1'
#
loop_
_entity.id
_entity.type
_entity.pdbx_description
1 polymer ?
#
loop_
_entity_poly.entity_id
_entity_poly.type
_entity_poly.pdbx_seq_one_letter_code
_entity_poly.pdbx_strand_id
1 'polypeptide(L)'
;RGRMPEVGVVLDGAMPFRAETTRAYVQGVAQRHLEEMREASSLPVSTTPSVTVETRFRYNQAFRSVEAIVPGVIMLMLVLIPAMMTAVGVVREKETGSIANFRATPVTRFEFLAGKQLPYFGIAALSFLVLSIVAGLVFGLEVKGSGLALLTGALLYVAATTAFGLLVSAFMKSQLAALFATAIVCMIPAVNFSGLLTPVSALTGGGRVLGLAFPAAWFQQISIGTFTKSLGFADLWHNHLALAGFALLFLIAAQWVLPKQER
;
A
#
# COMPACT_ATOMS: atom_id res chain seq x y z
N ARG A 1 43.39 21.09 19.89
CA ARG A 1 43.10 20.05 18.85
C ARG A 1 41.63 20.26 18.41
N GLY A 2 41.42 21.11 17.38
CA GLY A 2 40.09 21.39 16.83
C GLY A 2 39.58 20.16 16.10
N ARG A 3 38.69 19.39 16.70
CA ARG A 3 37.85 18.44 15.97
C ARG A 3 36.83 19.25 15.19
N MET A 4 36.76 19.02 13.89
CA MET A 4 35.67 19.56 13.09
C MET A 4 34.38 18.93 13.60
N PRO A 5 33.32 19.71 13.88
CA PRO A 5 32.03 19.15 14.30
C PRO A 5 31.43 18.36 13.14
N GLU A 6 31.14 17.09 13.41
CA GLU A 6 30.42 16.23 12.47
C GLU A 6 28.92 16.20 12.85
N VAL A 7 28.07 16.54 11.90
CA VAL A 7 26.62 16.43 12.04
C VAL A 7 26.14 15.29 11.17
N GLY A 8 25.67 14.20 11.80
CA GLY A 8 25.11 13.05 11.10
C GLY A 8 23.63 13.25 10.79
N VAL A 9 23.24 13.19 9.51
CA VAL A 9 21.83 13.18 9.09
C VAL A 9 21.54 11.84 8.44
N VAL A 10 20.62 11.07 9.03
CA VAL A 10 20.19 9.77 8.51
C VAL A 10 18.81 9.91 7.88
N LEU A 11 18.71 9.58 6.59
CA LEU A 11 17.48 9.66 5.82
C LEU A 11 16.86 8.25 5.60
N ASP A 12 15.53 8.17 5.62
CA ASP A 12 14.81 6.92 5.29
C ASP A 12 14.83 6.69 3.78
N GLY A 13 15.71 5.81 3.32
CA GLY A 13 15.87 5.44 1.91
C GLY A 13 14.77 4.52 1.36
N ALA A 14 13.86 4.03 2.19
CA ALA A 14 12.73 3.23 1.74
C ALA A 14 11.74 4.02 0.86
N MET A 15 11.81 5.36 0.92
CA MET A 15 11.02 6.27 0.08
C MET A 15 11.93 7.24 -0.69
N PRO A 16 12.46 6.84 -1.85
CA PRO A 16 13.49 7.58 -2.59
C PRO A 16 13.12 9.03 -2.90
N PHE A 17 11.92 9.28 -3.41
CA PHE A 17 11.49 10.64 -3.76
C PHE A 17 11.54 11.62 -2.59
N ARG A 18 11.13 11.17 -1.39
CA ARG A 18 11.19 12.00 -0.19
C ARG A 18 12.60 12.13 0.38
N ALA A 19 13.34 11.05 0.35
CA ALA A 19 14.72 11.06 0.79
C ALA A 19 15.55 12.06 -0.02
N GLU A 20 15.34 12.14 -1.33
CA GLU A 20 16.03 13.10 -2.21
C GLU A 20 15.58 14.54 -1.93
N THR A 21 14.29 14.78 -1.77
CA THR A 21 13.77 16.10 -1.39
C THR A 21 14.35 16.56 -0.05
N THR A 22 14.33 15.68 0.96
CA THR A 22 14.89 16.00 2.29
C THR A 22 16.39 16.25 2.21
N ARG A 23 17.13 15.48 1.40
CA ARG A 23 18.54 15.70 1.13
C ARG A 23 18.80 17.10 0.56
N ALA A 24 18.02 17.51 -0.44
CA ALA A 24 18.13 18.83 -1.05
C ALA A 24 17.88 19.95 -0.04
N TYR A 25 16.88 19.82 0.84
CA TYR A 25 16.62 20.77 1.91
C TYR A 25 17.79 20.85 2.92
N VAL A 26 18.30 19.71 3.39
CA VAL A 26 19.42 19.67 4.33
C VAL A 26 20.68 20.32 3.72
N GLN A 27 20.95 20.02 2.44
CA GLN A 27 22.06 20.65 1.73
C GLN A 27 21.87 22.17 1.58
N GLY A 28 20.68 22.62 1.22
CA GLY A 28 20.35 24.04 1.12
C GLY A 28 20.50 24.78 2.44
N VAL A 29 20.02 24.21 3.55
CA VAL A 29 20.19 24.78 4.89
C VAL A 29 21.66 24.86 5.29
N ALA A 30 22.45 23.80 5.03
CA ALA A 30 23.88 23.77 5.31
C ALA A 30 24.64 24.85 4.50
N GLN A 31 24.33 25.01 3.21
CA GLN A 31 24.92 26.05 2.36
C GLN A 31 24.58 27.44 2.87
N ARG A 32 23.32 27.68 3.19
CA ARG A 32 22.88 28.99 3.68
C ARG A 32 23.53 29.36 5.01
N HIS A 33 23.65 28.40 5.90
CA HIS A 33 24.35 28.61 7.17
C HIS A 33 25.87 28.93 6.99
N LEU A 34 26.50 28.27 6.01
CA LEU A 34 27.91 28.59 5.65
C LEU A 34 28.04 29.99 5.05
N GLU A 35 27.09 30.42 4.22
CA GLU A 35 27.05 31.78 3.68
C GLU A 35 26.91 32.82 4.79
N GLU A 36 25.97 32.62 5.72
CA GLU A 36 25.76 33.47 6.88
C GLU A 36 27.01 33.54 7.77
N MET A 37 27.69 32.44 8.01
CA MET A 37 28.97 32.41 8.76
C MET A 37 30.10 33.12 8.01
N ARG A 38 30.13 33.05 6.68
CA ARG A 38 31.09 33.77 5.86
C ARG A 38 30.91 35.29 5.95
N GLU A 39 29.66 35.74 5.85
CA GLU A 39 29.31 37.16 5.96
C GLU A 39 29.64 37.70 7.36
N ALA A 40 29.40 36.90 8.41
CA ALA A 40 29.69 37.32 9.79
C ALA A 40 31.17 37.33 10.16
N SER A 41 32.01 36.49 9.51
CA SER A 41 33.40 36.28 9.96
C SER A 41 34.46 37.14 9.27
N SER A 42 34.12 37.87 8.19
CA SER A 42 35.08 38.71 7.41
C SER A 42 36.37 38.00 7.02
N LEU A 43 36.40 36.66 7.02
CA LEU A 43 37.59 35.86 6.72
C LEU A 43 37.79 35.72 5.20
N PRO A 44 39.03 35.70 4.73
CA PRO A 44 39.34 35.49 3.31
C PRO A 44 38.85 34.11 2.86
N VAL A 45 38.34 34.00 1.63
CA VAL A 45 37.74 32.82 1.00
C VAL A 45 38.57 31.55 1.12
N SER A 46 39.90 31.66 1.23
CA SER A 46 40.84 30.55 1.32
C SER A 46 40.90 29.85 2.69
N THR A 47 40.29 30.43 3.73
CA THR A 47 40.34 29.89 5.11
C THR A 47 38.98 29.34 5.59
N THR A 48 37.96 29.37 4.75
CA THR A 48 36.64 28.81 5.13
C THR A 48 36.70 27.28 5.09
N PRO A 49 36.29 26.59 6.17
CA PRO A 49 36.23 25.13 6.17
C PRO A 49 35.23 24.64 5.12
N SER A 50 35.71 23.75 4.25
CA SER A 50 34.81 23.05 3.32
C SER A 50 33.98 22.06 4.11
N VAL A 51 32.66 22.24 4.09
CA VAL A 51 31.72 21.25 4.66
C VAL A 51 31.43 20.19 3.60
N THR A 52 31.86 18.96 3.88
CA THR A 52 31.54 17.83 3.04
C THR A 52 30.25 17.17 3.61
N VAL A 53 29.16 17.21 2.86
CA VAL A 53 27.91 16.57 3.25
C VAL A 53 27.90 15.13 2.72
N GLU A 54 28.21 14.17 3.58
CA GLU A 54 27.99 12.75 3.27
C GLU A 54 26.58 12.33 3.68
N THR A 55 25.77 11.91 2.71
CA THR A 55 24.41 11.42 2.95
C THR A 55 24.43 9.91 3.06
N ARG A 56 23.88 9.36 4.15
CA ARG A 56 23.66 7.92 4.30
C ARG A 56 22.18 7.61 4.36
N PHE A 57 21.73 6.76 3.45
CA PHE A 57 20.36 6.28 3.41
C PHE A 57 20.23 5.01 4.26
N ARG A 58 19.25 5.00 5.16
CA ARG A 58 18.90 3.81 5.92
C ARG A 58 17.94 2.96 5.07
N TYR A 59 18.04 1.64 5.17
CA TYR A 59 17.24 0.62 4.50
C TYR A 59 17.52 0.42 3.00
N ASN A 60 17.70 1.43 2.20
CA ASN A 60 18.03 1.37 0.79
C ASN A 60 19.30 2.19 0.52
N GLN A 61 20.45 1.61 0.85
CA GLN A 61 21.76 2.31 0.75
C GLN A 61 22.16 2.62 -0.70
N ALA A 62 21.78 1.72 -1.62
CA ALA A 62 22.06 1.90 -3.05
C ALA A 62 21.06 2.85 -3.73
N PHE A 63 20.08 3.38 -2.99
CA PHE A 63 19.04 4.29 -3.50
C PHE A 63 18.30 3.74 -4.74
N ARG A 64 18.04 2.42 -4.75
CA ARG A 64 17.38 1.75 -5.86
C ARG A 64 15.88 2.03 -5.82
N SER A 65 15.36 2.70 -6.85
CA SER A 65 13.93 3.00 -6.99
C SER A 65 13.06 1.73 -7.00
N VAL A 66 13.59 0.62 -7.48
CA VAL A 66 12.94 -0.69 -7.51
C VAL A 66 12.49 -1.16 -6.12
N GLU A 67 13.32 -0.94 -5.09
CA GLU A 67 13.00 -1.33 -3.70
C GLU A 67 11.80 -0.59 -3.10
N ALA A 68 11.45 0.57 -3.65
CA ALA A 68 10.27 1.33 -3.23
C ALA A 68 9.06 1.11 -4.14
N ILE A 69 9.28 1.01 -5.46
CA ILE A 69 8.20 0.95 -6.45
C ILE A 69 7.57 -0.45 -6.50
N VAL A 70 8.37 -1.52 -6.52
CA VAL A 70 7.85 -2.88 -6.71
C VAL A 70 6.87 -3.32 -5.59
N PRO A 71 7.16 -3.10 -4.29
CA PRO A 71 6.18 -3.38 -3.23
C PRO A 71 4.87 -2.63 -3.39
N GLY A 72 4.93 -1.38 -3.88
CA GLY A 72 3.76 -0.56 -4.17
C GLY A 72 2.95 -1.06 -5.37
N VAL A 73 3.62 -1.52 -6.42
CA VAL A 73 2.94 -2.13 -7.58
C VAL A 73 2.22 -3.42 -7.19
N ILE A 74 2.85 -4.27 -6.36
CA ILE A 74 2.21 -5.48 -5.82
C ILE A 74 0.92 -5.09 -5.07
N MET A 75 0.99 -4.08 -4.19
CA MET A 75 -0.18 -3.58 -3.46
C MET A 75 -1.27 -3.09 -4.41
N LEU A 76 -0.93 -2.30 -5.44
CA LEU A 76 -1.90 -1.78 -6.41
C LEU A 76 -2.55 -2.90 -7.23
N MET A 77 -1.79 -3.88 -7.70
CA MET A 77 -2.34 -5.01 -8.47
C MET A 77 -3.30 -5.85 -7.62
N LEU A 78 -2.95 -6.08 -6.36
CA LEU A 78 -3.77 -6.86 -5.43
C LEU A 78 -5.00 -6.13 -4.88
N VAL A 79 -5.09 -4.81 -4.99
CA VAL A 79 -6.35 -4.12 -4.68
C VAL A 79 -7.25 -4.03 -5.89
N LEU A 80 -6.68 -3.71 -7.05
CA LEU A 80 -7.47 -3.38 -8.22
C LEU A 80 -8.09 -4.62 -8.87
N ILE A 81 -7.24 -5.58 -9.25
CA ILE A 81 -7.68 -6.73 -10.04
C ILE A 81 -8.66 -7.62 -9.27
N PRO A 82 -8.37 -8.06 -8.02
CA PRO A 82 -9.30 -8.93 -7.28
C PRO A 82 -10.63 -8.26 -6.95
N ALA A 83 -10.61 -6.97 -6.59
CA ALA A 83 -11.84 -6.24 -6.31
C ALA A 83 -12.72 -6.10 -7.56
N MET A 84 -12.11 -5.75 -8.71
CA MET A 84 -12.83 -5.64 -9.98
C MET A 84 -13.40 -6.99 -10.43
N MET A 85 -12.60 -8.05 -10.42
CA MET A 85 -13.04 -9.40 -10.81
C MET A 85 -14.21 -9.86 -9.96
N THR A 86 -14.14 -9.65 -8.65
CA THR A 86 -15.20 -10.05 -7.72
C THR A 86 -16.48 -9.23 -7.96
N ALA A 87 -16.34 -7.91 -8.11
CA ALA A 87 -17.48 -7.02 -8.38
C ALA A 87 -18.17 -7.38 -9.70
N VAL A 88 -17.41 -7.52 -10.78
CA VAL A 88 -17.94 -7.88 -12.10
C VAL A 88 -18.56 -9.27 -12.09
N GLY A 89 -17.94 -10.25 -11.41
CA GLY A 89 -18.46 -11.61 -11.32
C GLY A 89 -19.85 -11.69 -10.70
N VAL A 90 -20.11 -10.92 -9.62
CA VAL A 90 -21.43 -10.87 -8.99
C VAL A 90 -22.43 -10.08 -9.82
N VAL A 91 -22.02 -8.94 -10.39
CA VAL A 91 -22.91 -8.10 -11.21
C VAL A 91 -23.32 -8.82 -12.51
N ARG A 92 -22.42 -9.63 -13.09
CA ARG A 92 -22.76 -10.47 -14.24
C ARG A 92 -23.97 -11.38 -13.95
N GLU A 93 -24.05 -11.97 -12.76
CA GLU A 93 -25.20 -12.80 -12.39
C GLU A 93 -26.49 -11.99 -12.18
N LYS A 94 -26.37 -10.72 -11.77
CA LYS A 94 -27.52 -9.82 -11.72
C LYS A 94 -28.02 -9.49 -13.13
N GLU A 95 -27.12 -9.17 -14.08
CA GLU A 95 -27.50 -8.87 -15.47
C GLU A 95 -28.12 -10.07 -16.20
N THR A 96 -27.59 -11.27 -15.98
CA THR A 96 -28.12 -12.50 -16.60
C THR A 96 -29.38 -13.03 -15.92
N GLY A 97 -29.81 -12.40 -14.81
CA GLY A 97 -30.96 -12.87 -14.03
C GLY A 97 -30.69 -14.14 -13.21
N SER A 98 -29.49 -14.72 -13.29
CA SER A 98 -29.13 -15.98 -12.58
C SER A 98 -29.20 -15.83 -11.06
N ILE A 99 -29.12 -14.62 -10.55
CA ILE A 99 -29.27 -14.32 -9.11
C ILE A 99 -30.69 -14.67 -8.61
N ALA A 100 -31.69 -14.77 -9.50
CA ALA A 100 -33.01 -15.21 -9.14
C ALA A 100 -33.04 -16.66 -8.63
N ASN A 101 -32.16 -17.53 -9.15
CA ASN A 101 -32.01 -18.90 -8.70
C ASN A 101 -31.59 -19.02 -7.24
N PHE A 102 -30.80 -18.02 -6.76
CA PHE A 102 -30.40 -17.94 -5.35
C PHE A 102 -31.63 -17.80 -4.42
N ARG A 103 -32.71 -17.17 -4.88
CA ARG A 103 -33.94 -16.99 -4.10
C ARG A 103 -34.72 -18.28 -3.92
N ALA A 104 -34.59 -19.21 -4.86
CA ALA A 104 -35.27 -20.50 -4.85
C ALA A 104 -34.49 -21.57 -4.04
N THR A 105 -33.31 -21.26 -3.56
CA THR A 105 -32.45 -22.19 -2.80
C THR A 105 -32.40 -21.84 -1.31
N PRO A 106 -32.19 -22.82 -0.41
CA PRO A 106 -32.08 -22.59 1.03
C PRO A 106 -30.74 -21.95 1.45
N VAL A 107 -29.90 -21.53 0.50
CA VAL A 107 -28.59 -20.95 0.74
C VAL A 107 -28.70 -19.60 1.44
N THR A 108 -27.89 -19.39 2.47
CA THR A 108 -27.81 -18.13 3.19
C THR A 108 -27.04 -17.08 2.38
N ARG A 109 -27.24 -15.79 2.71
CA ARG A 109 -26.48 -14.69 2.07
C ARG A 109 -24.98 -14.84 2.26
N PHE A 110 -24.56 -15.27 3.44
CA PHE A 110 -23.16 -15.47 3.75
C PHE A 110 -22.53 -16.57 2.90
N GLU A 111 -23.20 -17.73 2.80
CA GLU A 111 -22.74 -18.85 1.98
C GLU A 111 -22.63 -18.48 0.50
N PHE A 112 -23.58 -17.71 -0.01
CA PHE A 112 -23.54 -17.19 -1.38
C PHE A 112 -22.34 -16.27 -1.58
N LEU A 113 -22.14 -15.27 -0.71
CA LEU A 113 -21.02 -14.32 -0.83
C LEU A 113 -19.69 -15.00 -0.64
N ALA A 114 -19.55 -15.89 0.35
CA ALA A 114 -18.33 -16.64 0.58
C ALA A 114 -18.00 -17.56 -0.61
N GLY A 115 -19.01 -18.25 -1.16
CA GLY A 115 -18.86 -19.08 -2.36
C GLY A 115 -18.42 -18.28 -3.59
N LYS A 116 -18.87 -17.01 -3.71
CA LYS A 116 -18.42 -16.11 -4.78
C LYS A 116 -17.03 -15.53 -4.52
N GLN A 117 -16.69 -15.25 -3.27
CA GLN A 117 -15.39 -14.73 -2.91
C GLN A 117 -14.26 -15.74 -3.11
N LEU A 118 -14.50 -17.00 -2.78
CA LEU A 118 -13.48 -18.04 -2.67
C LEU A 118 -12.68 -18.25 -3.97
N PRO A 119 -13.26 -18.36 -5.17
CA PRO A 119 -12.49 -18.52 -6.41
C PRO A 119 -11.64 -17.29 -6.72
N TYR A 120 -12.15 -16.09 -6.52
CA TYR A 120 -11.38 -14.86 -6.76
C TYR A 120 -10.28 -14.66 -5.73
N PHE A 121 -10.51 -15.05 -4.48
CA PHE A 121 -9.48 -15.12 -3.45
C PHE A 121 -8.34 -16.06 -3.87
N GLY A 122 -8.67 -17.27 -4.35
CA GLY A 122 -7.67 -18.23 -4.81
C GLY A 122 -6.82 -17.70 -5.98
N ILE A 123 -7.46 -17.11 -6.98
CA ILE A 123 -6.78 -16.49 -8.13
C ILE A 123 -5.88 -15.34 -7.67
N ALA A 124 -6.36 -14.48 -6.78
CA ALA A 124 -5.59 -13.35 -6.28
C ALA A 124 -4.42 -13.77 -5.37
N ALA A 125 -4.60 -14.82 -4.57
CA ALA A 125 -3.52 -15.42 -3.80
C ALA A 125 -2.42 -16.00 -4.71
N LEU A 126 -2.81 -16.67 -5.79
CA LEU A 126 -1.88 -17.15 -6.81
C LEU A 126 -1.17 -15.97 -7.51
N SER A 127 -1.91 -14.91 -7.85
CA SER A 127 -1.34 -13.70 -8.44
C SER A 127 -0.30 -13.05 -7.52
N PHE A 128 -0.53 -13.02 -6.22
CA PHE A 128 0.47 -12.56 -5.25
C PHE A 128 1.75 -13.38 -5.30
N LEU A 129 1.65 -14.71 -5.36
CA LEU A 129 2.82 -15.58 -5.46
C LEU A 129 3.61 -15.32 -6.74
N VAL A 130 2.91 -15.21 -7.88
CA VAL A 130 3.54 -14.88 -9.17
C VAL A 130 4.23 -13.51 -9.11
N LEU A 131 3.56 -12.49 -8.59
CA LEU A 131 4.14 -11.14 -8.45
C LEU A 131 5.36 -11.14 -7.53
N SER A 132 5.33 -11.92 -6.44
CA SER A 132 6.46 -12.05 -5.51
C SER A 132 7.65 -12.77 -6.16
N ILE A 133 7.39 -13.81 -6.96
CA ILE A 133 8.43 -14.51 -7.74
C ILE A 133 9.04 -13.57 -8.78
N VAL A 134 8.22 -12.81 -9.50
CA VAL A 134 8.70 -11.81 -10.48
C VAL A 134 9.52 -10.73 -9.78
N ALA A 135 9.09 -10.26 -8.61
CA ALA A 135 9.85 -9.30 -7.81
C ALA A 135 11.26 -9.81 -7.46
N GLY A 136 11.36 -11.09 -7.08
CA GLY A 136 12.65 -11.72 -6.78
C GLY A 136 13.50 -11.99 -8.02
N LEU A 137 12.96 -12.67 -9.02
CA LEU A 137 13.74 -13.15 -10.18
C LEU A 137 14.06 -12.04 -11.20
N VAL A 138 13.12 -11.15 -11.48
CA VAL A 138 13.28 -10.12 -12.51
C VAL A 138 13.91 -8.84 -11.93
N PHE A 139 13.44 -8.41 -10.75
CA PHE A 139 13.89 -7.18 -10.14
C PHE A 139 14.98 -7.37 -9.09
N GLY A 140 15.32 -8.62 -8.74
CA GLY A 140 16.33 -8.93 -7.73
C GLY A 140 15.95 -8.41 -6.34
N LEU A 141 14.65 -8.39 -6.03
CA LEU A 141 14.15 -7.89 -4.76
C LEU A 141 14.04 -9.05 -3.77
N GLU A 142 14.92 -9.09 -2.79
CA GLU A 142 14.89 -10.11 -1.74
C GLU A 142 13.94 -9.70 -0.61
N VAL A 143 13.23 -10.67 -0.04
CA VAL A 143 12.46 -10.47 1.19
C VAL A 143 13.44 -10.43 2.36
N LYS A 144 13.80 -9.22 2.82
CA LYS A 144 14.77 -9.01 3.91
C LYS A 144 14.19 -9.34 5.29
N GLY A 145 12.86 -9.26 5.42
CA GLY A 145 12.11 -9.54 6.65
C GLY A 145 11.46 -10.92 6.66
N SER A 146 10.37 -11.06 7.41
CA SER A 146 9.63 -12.33 7.52
C SER A 146 8.77 -12.58 6.28
N GLY A 147 9.10 -13.58 5.48
CA GLY A 147 8.27 -14.04 4.34
C GLY A 147 6.89 -14.54 4.78
N LEU A 148 6.78 -15.11 6.00
CA LEU A 148 5.51 -15.53 6.56
C LEU A 148 4.61 -14.32 6.88
N ALA A 149 5.18 -13.22 7.42
CA ALA A 149 4.43 -11.99 7.65
C ALA A 149 3.93 -11.38 6.33
N LEU A 150 4.76 -11.41 5.29
CA LEU A 150 4.36 -10.95 3.96
C LEU A 150 3.22 -11.81 3.37
N LEU A 151 3.35 -13.13 3.43
CA LEU A 151 2.34 -14.07 2.92
C LEU A 151 1.00 -13.91 3.65
N THR A 152 1.00 -13.94 4.98
CA THR A 152 -0.23 -13.79 5.77
C THR A 152 -0.87 -12.42 5.58
N GLY A 153 -0.07 -11.35 5.50
CA GLY A 153 -0.54 -10.02 5.18
C GLY A 153 -1.18 -9.94 3.80
N ALA A 154 -0.57 -10.56 2.79
CA ALA A 154 -1.12 -10.60 1.43
C ALA A 154 -2.45 -11.39 1.37
N LEU A 155 -2.56 -12.53 2.05
CA LEU A 155 -3.81 -13.29 2.10
C LEU A 155 -4.93 -12.50 2.77
N LEU A 156 -4.65 -11.83 3.89
CA LEU A 156 -5.63 -10.96 4.55
C LEU A 156 -6.02 -9.76 3.66
N TYR A 157 -5.05 -9.20 2.95
CA TYR A 157 -5.30 -8.11 2.03
C TYR A 157 -6.17 -8.53 0.85
N VAL A 158 -5.89 -9.67 0.25
CA VAL A 158 -6.71 -10.26 -0.82
C VAL A 158 -8.12 -10.57 -0.32
N ALA A 159 -8.27 -11.08 0.91
CA ALA A 159 -9.57 -11.28 1.53
C ALA A 159 -10.35 -9.96 1.68
N ALA A 160 -9.68 -8.89 2.13
CA ALA A 160 -10.29 -7.57 2.26
C ALA A 160 -10.68 -6.97 0.90
N THR A 161 -9.82 -7.06 -0.12
CA THR A 161 -10.06 -6.47 -1.44
C THR A 161 -11.14 -7.21 -2.22
N THR A 162 -11.20 -8.55 -2.14
CA THR A 162 -12.29 -9.34 -2.74
C THR A 162 -13.62 -9.08 -2.02
N ALA A 163 -13.63 -8.97 -0.68
CA ALA A 163 -14.82 -8.59 0.07
C ALA A 163 -15.29 -7.16 -0.26
N PHE A 164 -14.35 -6.24 -0.49
CA PHE A 164 -14.67 -4.89 -0.97
C PHE A 164 -15.34 -4.92 -2.36
N GLY A 165 -14.85 -5.76 -3.28
CA GLY A 165 -15.48 -5.99 -4.58
C GLY A 165 -16.92 -6.49 -4.45
N LEU A 166 -17.19 -7.43 -3.51
CA LEU A 166 -18.54 -7.88 -3.19
C LEU A 166 -19.43 -6.72 -2.72
N LEU A 167 -18.90 -5.86 -1.84
CA LEU A 167 -19.63 -4.70 -1.33
C LEU A 167 -19.98 -3.72 -2.46
N VAL A 168 -19.04 -3.38 -3.33
CA VAL A 168 -19.30 -2.51 -4.48
C VAL A 168 -20.32 -3.12 -5.42
N SER A 169 -20.25 -4.43 -5.66
CA SER A 169 -21.22 -5.14 -6.50
C SER A 169 -22.65 -4.98 -6.03
N ALA A 170 -22.88 -4.79 -4.73
CA ALA A 170 -24.24 -4.64 -4.18
C ALA A 170 -24.96 -3.40 -4.73
N PHE A 171 -24.21 -2.34 -5.04
CA PHE A 171 -24.74 -1.06 -5.54
C PHE A 171 -24.80 -0.98 -7.08
N MET A 172 -24.11 -1.86 -7.79
CA MET A 172 -23.98 -1.79 -9.24
C MET A 172 -25.00 -2.68 -9.94
N LYS A 173 -25.50 -2.20 -11.09
CA LYS A 173 -26.49 -2.90 -11.93
C LYS A 173 -25.90 -3.42 -13.24
N SER A 174 -24.77 -2.87 -13.70
CA SER A 174 -24.11 -3.32 -14.93
C SER A 174 -22.64 -3.63 -14.70
N GLN A 175 -22.10 -4.57 -15.46
CA GLN A 175 -20.70 -4.98 -15.39
C GLN A 175 -19.75 -3.81 -15.66
N LEU A 176 -20.07 -2.96 -16.65
CA LEU A 176 -19.28 -1.76 -16.95
C LEU A 176 -19.28 -0.80 -15.77
N ALA A 177 -20.42 -0.54 -15.15
CA ALA A 177 -20.49 0.32 -13.96
C ALA A 177 -19.70 -0.28 -12.79
N ALA A 178 -19.79 -1.60 -12.57
CA ALA A 178 -19.03 -2.27 -11.52
C ALA A 178 -17.52 -2.15 -11.74
N LEU A 179 -17.06 -2.34 -12.98
CA LEU A 179 -15.66 -2.24 -13.35
C LEU A 179 -15.11 -0.83 -13.07
N PHE A 180 -15.74 0.20 -13.62
CA PHE A 180 -15.27 1.59 -13.46
C PHE A 180 -15.42 2.10 -12.03
N ALA A 181 -16.55 1.83 -11.38
CA ALA A 181 -16.75 2.25 -9.99
C ALA A 181 -15.72 1.62 -9.05
N THR A 182 -15.48 0.30 -9.19
CA THR A 182 -14.47 -0.39 -8.37
C THR A 182 -13.08 0.15 -8.66
N ALA A 183 -12.73 0.36 -9.93
CA ALA A 183 -11.43 0.90 -10.31
C ALA A 183 -11.19 2.27 -9.68
N ILE A 184 -12.13 3.20 -9.80
CA ILE A 184 -12.00 4.57 -9.28
C ILE A 184 -11.91 4.56 -7.75
N VAL A 185 -12.83 3.83 -7.08
CA VAL A 185 -12.89 3.81 -5.60
C VAL A 185 -11.68 3.09 -4.99
N CYS A 186 -11.09 2.12 -5.69
CA CYS A 186 -9.84 1.48 -5.26
C CYS A 186 -8.61 2.34 -5.55
N MET A 187 -8.52 2.89 -6.77
CA MET A 187 -7.30 3.53 -7.27
C MET A 187 -6.99 4.84 -6.54
N ILE A 188 -8.01 5.68 -6.30
CA ILE A 188 -7.80 6.98 -5.67
C ILE A 188 -7.19 6.84 -4.26
N PRO A 189 -7.75 6.05 -3.33
CA PRO A 189 -7.13 5.88 -2.01
C PRO A 189 -5.82 5.12 -2.08
N ALA A 190 -5.71 4.10 -2.94
CA ALA A 190 -4.51 3.28 -3.03
C ALA A 190 -3.30 4.06 -3.55
N VAL A 191 -3.46 4.95 -4.51
CA VAL A 191 -2.35 5.75 -5.05
C VAL A 191 -2.00 6.91 -4.13
N ASN A 192 -3.01 7.68 -3.69
CA ASN A 192 -2.76 8.95 -3.02
C ASN A 192 -2.57 8.84 -1.51
N PHE A 193 -3.18 7.84 -0.85
CA PHE A 193 -3.27 7.80 0.61
C PHE A 193 -2.74 6.50 1.24
N SER A 194 -2.26 5.54 0.45
CA SER A 194 -1.74 4.25 0.98
C SER A 194 -0.32 4.32 1.54
N GLY A 195 0.40 5.40 1.29
CA GLY A 195 1.83 5.45 1.57
C GLY A 195 2.72 5.14 0.36
N LEU A 196 2.15 5.01 -0.84
CA LEU A 196 2.89 4.76 -2.08
C LEU A 196 3.73 5.99 -2.48
N LEU A 197 3.08 7.14 -2.60
CA LEU A 197 3.73 8.41 -2.98
C LEU A 197 4.21 9.20 -1.75
N THR A 198 3.42 9.17 -0.70
CA THR A 198 3.67 9.93 0.53
C THR A 198 3.39 9.03 1.73
N PRO A 199 4.35 8.86 2.67
CA PRO A 199 4.12 8.05 3.87
C PRO A 199 2.85 8.48 4.59
N VAL A 200 2.06 7.52 5.07
CA VAL A 200 0.80 7.81 5.81
C VAL A 200 1.05 8.68 7.04
N SER A 201 2.23 8.54 7.67
CA SER A 201 2.65 9.35 8.81
C SER A 201 2.82 10.84 8.49
N ALA A 202 3.06 11.17 7.22
CA ALA A 202 3.26 12.56 6.75
C ALA A 202 1.96 13.17 6.19
N LEU A 203 0.90 12.39 6.05
CA LEU A 203 -0.42 12.88 5.69
C LEU A 203 -1.05 13.59 6.90
N THR A 204 -1.72 14.71 6.65
CA THR A 204 -2.41 15.51 7.66
C THR A 204 -3.91 15.57 7.38
N GLY A 205 -4.71 15.81 8.41
CA GLY A 205 -6.14 16.00 8.29
C GLY A 205 -6.88 14.84 7.63
N GLY A 206 -7.77 15.14 6.70
CA GLY A 206 -8.62 14.16 6.01
C GLY A 206 -7.85 13.11 5.20
N GLY A 207 -6.69 13.46 4.64
CA GLY A 207 -5.88 12.52 3.87
C GLY A 207 -5.37 11.34 4.71
N ARG A 208 -4.98 11.61 5.97
CA ARG A 208 -4.56 10.54 6.90
C ARG A 208 -5.74 9.64 7.27
N VAL A 209 -6.91 10.22 7.53
CA VAL A 209 -8.12 9.44 7.84
C VAL A 209 -8.50 8.56 6.66
N LEU A 210 -8.54 9.09 5.44
CA LEU A 210 -8.82 8.32 4.22
C LEU A 210 -7.82 7.20 3.98
N GLY A 211 -6.53 7.45 4.21
CA GLY A 211 -5.50 6.43 4.10
C GLY A 211 -5.70 5.28 5.08
N LEU A 212 -5.91 5.60 6.35
CA LEU A 212 -6.13 4.60 7.40
C LEU A 212 -7.48 3.88 7.28
N ALA A 213 -8.48 4.51 6.64
CA ALA A 213 -9.79 3.90 6.38
C ALA A 213 -9.80 2.94 5.18
N PHE A 214 -8.67 2.71 4.52
CA PHE A 214 -8.59 1.83 3.36
C PHE A 214 -7.49 0.75 3.53
N PRO A 215 -7.73 -0.51 3.16
CA PRO A 215 -6.80 -1.62 3.44
C PRO A 215 -5.44 -1.48 2.75
N ALA A 216 -5.33 -0.73 1.65
CA ALA A 216 -4.09 -0.56 0.90
C ALA A 216 -2.95 0.04 1.75
N ALA A 217 -3.25 1.00 2.64
CA ALA A 217 -2.24 1.61 3.49
C ALA A 217 -1.60 0.62 4.47
N TRP A 218 -2.39 -0.30 4.98
CA TRP A 218 -1.94 -1.33 5.93
C TRP A 218 -1.09 -2.40 5.24
N PHE A 219 -1.51 -2.84 4.06
CA PHE A 219 -0.72 -3.80 3.29
C PHE A 219 0.57 -3.18 2.74
N GLN A 220 0.55 -1.91 2.32
CA GLN A 220 1.74 -1.20 1.87
C GLN A 220 2.83 -1.15 2.95
N GLN A 221 2.44 -0.94 4.22
CA GLN A 221 3.37 -0.99 5.34
C GLN A 221 3.96 -2.38 5.55
N ILE A 222 3.16 -3.46 5.39
CA ILE A 222 3.66 -4.83 5.44
C ILE A 222 4.64 -5.07 4.29
N SER A 223 4.27 -4.71 3.07
CA SER A 223 5.07 -4.93 1.87
C SER A 223 6.42 -4.21 1.95
N ILE A 224 6.44 -2.90 2.20
CA ILE A 224 7.70 -2.15 2.39
C ILE A 224 8.47 -2.65 3.61
N GLY A 225 7.77 -2.95 4.70
CA GLY A 225 8.38 -3.45 5.94
C GLY A 225 9.18 -4.72 5.73
N THR A 226 8.63 -5.67 5.01
CA THR A 226 9.25 -6.98 4.76
C THR A 226 10.28 -6.94 3.64
N PHE A 227 10.05 -6.22 2.55
CA PHE A 227 11.02 -6.14 1.45
C PHE A 227 12.22 -5.25 1.78
N THR A 228 12.02 -4.12 2.47
CA THR A 228 13.07 -3.10 2.64
C THR A 228 13.58 -2.96 4.06
N LYS A 229 12.72 -3.05 5.08
CA LYS A 229 13.07 -2.71 6.47
C LYS A 229 13.40 -3.92 7.35
N SER A 230 13.38 -5.14 6.81
CA SER A 230 13.62 -6.39 7.55
C SER A 230 12.68 -6.59 8.76
N LEU A 231 11.43 -6.10 8.65
CA LEU A 231 10.46 -6.22 9.74
C LEU A 231 9.89 -7.64 9.83
N GLY A 232 9.61 -8.06 11.06
CA GLY A 232 9.00 -9.34 11.39
C GLY A 232 7.51 -9.25 11.67
N PHE A 233 6.90 -10.40 11.99
CA PHE A 233 5.49 -10.48 12.35
C PHE A 233 5.18 -9.67 13.63
N ALA A 234 6.10 -9.68 14.59
CA ALA A 234 5.94 -8.94 15.84
C ALA A 234 5.83 -7.42 15.65
N ASP A 235 6.47 -6.89 14.59
CA ASP A 235 6.43 -5.46 14.28
C ASP A 235 5.15 -5.08 13.51
N LEU A 236 4.59 -6.04 12.75
CA LEU A 236 3.54 -5.81 11.77
C LEU A 236 2.16 -6.35 12.19
N TRP A 237 2.01 -6.87 13.41
CA TRP A 237 0.77 -7.51 13.86
C TRP A 237 -0.45 -6.57 13.82
N HIS A 238 -0.26 -5.28 14.13
CA HIS A 238 -1.34 -4.28 14.04
C HIS A 238 -1.89 -4.17 12.61
N ASN A 239 -0.99 -4.23 11.61
CA ASN A 239 -1.36 -4.18 10.21
C ASN A 239 -2.17 -5.42 9.80
N HIS A 240 -1.79 -6.59 10.30
CA HIS A 240 -2.54 -7.84 10.08
C HIS A 240 -3.94 -7.78 10.71
N LEU A 241 -4.04 -7.28 11.95
CA LEU A 241 -5.35 -7.10 12.61
C LEU A 241 -6.24 -6.10 11.86
N ALA A 242 -5.69 -4.99 11.39
CA ALA A 242 -6.43 -4.03 10.59
C ALA A 242 -6.97 -4.67 9.29
N LEU A 243 -6.13 -5.42 8.57
CA LEU A 243 -6.55 -6.12 7.34
C LEU A 243 -7.62 -7.17 7.60
N ALA A 244 -7.50 -7.96 8.67
CA ALA A 244 -8.54 -8.90 9.09
C ALA A 244 -9.85 -8.17 9.42
N GLY A 245 -9.77 -7.04 10.13
CA GLY A 245 -10.89 -6.17 10.43
C GLY A 245 -11.59 -5.65 9.16
N PHE A 246 -10.83 -5.19 8.16
CA PHE A 246 -11.39 -4.77 6.87
C PHE A 246 -12.06 -5.92 6.11
N ALA A 247 -11.44 -7.11 6.08
CA ALA A 247 -12.02 -8.27 5.42
C ALA A 247 -13.39 -8.61 6.02
N LEU A 248 -13.48 -8.66 7.35
CA LEU A 248 -14.73 -8.92 8.05
C LEU A 248 -15.74 -7.79 7.86
N LEU A 249 -15.32 -6.53 8.00
CA LEU A 249 -16.17 -5.36 7.84
C LEU A 249 -16.84 -5.33 6.47
N PHE A 250 -16.04 -5.49 5.40
CA PHE A 250 -16.58 -5.44 4.04
C PHE A 250 -17.47 -6.63 3.72
N LEU A 251 -17.16 -7.82 4.22
CA LEU A 251 -17.99 -9.00 4.04
C LEU A 251 -19.33 -8.85 4.76
N ILE A 252 -19.33 -8.38 6.01
CA ILE A 252 -20.54 -8.12 6.79
C ILE A 252 -21.36 -7.00 6.11
N ALA A 253 -20.72 -5.91 5.69
CA ALA A 253 -21.40 -4.83 4.99
C ALA A 253 -22.02 -5.31 3.67
N ALA A 254 -21.30 -6.12 2.89
CA ALA A 254 -21.84 -6.72 1.67
C ALA A 254 -23.04 -7.60 1.94
N GLN A 255 -23.02 -8.39 3.02
CA GLN A 255 -24.15 -9.22 3.44
C GLN A 255 -25.40 -8.40 3.81
N TRP A 256 -25.21 -7.23 4.42
CA TRP A 256 -26.32 -6.36 4.83
C TRP A 256 -26.92 -5.60 3.65
N VAL A 257 -26.06 -5.12 2.77
CA VAL A 257 -26.48 -4.30 1.62
C VAL A 257 -27.04 -5.13 0.48
N LEU A 258 -26.59 -6.39 0.30
CA LEU A 258 -27.10 -7.23 -0.77
C LEU A 258 -28.58 -7.63 -0.49
N PRO A 259 -29.56 -7.11 -1.24
CA PRO A 259 -30.95 -7.42 -0.97
C PRO A 259 -31.23 -8.87 -1.32
N LYS A 260 -31.91 -9.59 -0.42
CA LYS A 260 -32.42 -10.93 -0.70
C LYS A 260 -33.65 -10.88 -1.62
N GLN A 261 -34.27 -9.71 -1.75
CA GLN A 261 -35.41 -9.43 -2.65
C GLN A 261 -35.20 -8.04 -3.26
N GLU A 262 -35.03 -7.94 -4.57
CA GLU A 262 -35.36 -6.70 -5.27
C GLU A 262 -36.88 -6.61 -5.37
N ARG A 263 -37.45 -5.51 -4.85
CA ARG A 263 -38.83 -5.16 -5.10
C ARG A 263 -38.96 -4.63 -6.51
#